data_5e22d977e786d41e8d3a2a44fd35d8c3
#
_entry.id   5e22d977e786d41e8d3a2a44fd35d8c3
#
_cell.length_a   1.000
_cell.length_b   1.000
_cell.length_c   1.000
_cell.angle_alpha   90.00
_cell.angle_beta   90.00
_cell.angle_gamma   90.00
#
_symmetry.space_group_name_H-M   'P 1'
#
loop_
_entity.id
_entity.type
_entity.pdbx_description
1 polymer ?
#
loop_
_entity_poly.entity_id
_entity_poly.type
_entity_poly.pdbx_seq_one_letter_code
_entity_poly.pdbx_strand_id
1 'polypeptide(L)'
;VQRGLLTRTDVSGRVGAIERLVLERTLLHRLFGRCTLRVDLPASVVAAAGAVPRLDHLAPIASVEQADALIRTCLPGVDLQALAWRPLHPGAAWRRWQRTLRWLLPLLAAGTLLAWGLPGLPADAGPVVLGLSAVLLGASAWHARRWAAGAAYAQGPGVLVWRSGVFTRRWVLLPEGRCQAVLLRRSPADRRAGTARLCTDAQSVGLVLALDIPWLAEADALALRGRLWRASAVLSPRAPSPESQPTAAARRPAPP
;
A
#
# COMPACT_ATOMS: atom_id res chain seq x y z
N VAL A 1 4.83 -22.34 -7.18
CA VAL A 1 4.04 -22.49 -5.94
C VAL A 1 2.95 -23.53 -6.19
N GLN A 2 2.92 -24.56 -5.37
CA GLN A 2 1.91 -25.63 -5.45
C GLN A 2 0.78 -25.33 -4.46
N ARG A 3 -0.46 -25.43 -4.89
CA ARG A 3 -1.64 -25.09 -4.08
C ARG A 3 -2.75 -26.15 -4.27
N GLY A 4 -3.45 -26.47 -3.20
CA GLY A 4 -4.65 -27.31 -3.19
C GLY A 4 -4.43 -28.71 -2.65
N LEU A 5 -5.42 -29.20 -1.89
CA LEU A 5 -5.45 -30.56 -1.34
C LEU A 5 -6.03 -31.58 -2.34
N LEU A 6 -7.05 -31.19 -3.10
CA LEU A 6 -7.73 -32.05 -4.07
C LEU A 6 -7.37 -31.70 -5.53
N THR A 7 -7.18 -30.43 -5.83
CA THR A 7 -6.74 -29.96 -7.15
C THR A 7 -5.40 -29.28 -7.00
N ARG A 8 -4.35 -29.88 -7.54
CA ARG A 8 -2.99 -29.36 -7.45
C ARG A 8 -2.77 -28.37 -8.58
N THR A 9 -2.56 -27.09 -8.25
CA THR A 9 -2.26 -26.04 -9.23
C THR A 9 -0.83 -25.61 -9.04
N ASP A 10 -0.01 -25.81 -10.06
CA ASP A 10 1.38 -25.34 -10.10
C ASP A 10 1.45 -24.04 -10.89
N VAL A 11 1.85 -22.96 -10.22
CA VAL A 11 2.06 -21.68 -10.89
C VAL A 11 3.52 -21.31 -10.84
N SER A 12 4.12 -21.14 -12.02
CA SER A 12 5.48 -20.66 -12.20
C SER A 12 5.46 -19.26 -12.83
N GLY A 13 6.23 -18.35 -12.28
CA GLY A 13 6.38 -16.99 -12.82
C GLY A 13 7.85 -16.58 -12.86
N ARG A 14 8.21 -15.73 -13.81
CA ARG A 14 9.56 -15.16 -13.87
C ARG A 14 9.71 -14.13 -12.75
N VAL A 15 10.82 -14.19 -12.02
CA VAL A 15 11.15 -13.22 -10.96
C VAL A 15 11.11 -11.78 -11.49
N GLY A 16 11.54 -11.57 -12.74
CA GLY A 16 11.47 -10.28 -13.41
C GLY A 16 10.05 -9.76 -13.71
N ALA A 17 8.99 -10.56 -13.54
CA ALA A 17 7.60 -10.12 -13.69
C ALA A 17 6.97 -9.62 -12.39
N ILE A 18 7.69 -9.68 -11.27
CA ILE A 18 7.18 -9.22 -9.98
C ILE A 18 7.07 -7.69 -10.00
N GLU A 19 5.86 -7.18 -9.87
CA GLU A 19 5.61 -5.74 -9.75
C GLU A 19 5.80 -5.27 -8.30
N ARG A 20 5.45 -6.11 -7.34
CA ARG A 20 5.48 -5.73 -5.93
C ARG A 20 5.53 -6.95 -5.02
N LEU A 21 6.23 -6.81 -3.92
CA LEU A 21 6.22 -7.76 -2.81
C LEU A 21 5.59 -7.11 -1.57
N VAL A 22 4.76 -7.87 -0.87
CA VAL A 22 4.16 -7.42 0.37
C VAL A 22 4.43 -8.44 1.47
N LEU A 23 5.15 -8.02 2.49
CA LEU A 23 5.39 -8.80 3.70
C LEU A 23 4.39 -8.36 4.77
N GLU A 24 3.59 -9.29 5.28
CA GLU A 24 2.61 -9.02 6.33
C GLU A 24 2.93 -9.81 7.60
N ARG A 25 2.87 -9.13 8.74
CA ARG A 25 3.05 -9.73 10.07
C ARG A 25 1.93 -9.27 10.98
N THR A 26 0.95 -10.13 11.22
CA THR A 26 -0.12 -9.92 12.20
C THR A 26 0.43 -10.08 13.62
N LEU A 27 -0.37 -9.74 14.63
CA LEU A 27 0.02 -9.97 16.04
C LEU A 27 0.34 -11.45 16.29
N LEU A 28 -0.49 -12.37 15.80
CA LEU A 28 -0.27 -13.81 15.92
C LEU A 28 1.00 -14.25 15.19
N HIS A 29 1.25 -13.75 13.98
CA HIS A 29 2.49 -14.01 13.26
C HIS A 29 3.72 -13.55 14.04
N ARG A 30 3.62 -12.42 14.75
CA ARG A 30 4.73 -11.91 15.56
C ARG A 30 5.00 -12.78 16.80
N LEU A 31 3.94 -13.31 17.41
CA LEU A 31 4.05 -14.21 18.56
C LEU A 31 4.74 -15.53 18.18
N PHE A 32 4.42 -16.08 16.99
CA PHE A 32 4.96 -17.35 16.51
C PHE A 32 6.18 -17.19 15.57
N GLY A 33 6.76 -16.01 15.45
CA GLY A 33 7.90 -15.75 14.55
C GLY A 33 7.60 -16.01 13.07
N ARG A 34 6.31 -15.90 12.66
CA ARG A 34 5.86 -16.17 11.29
C ARG A 34 5.56 -14.88 10.54
N CYS A 35 5.42 -15.00 9.23
CA CYS A 35 5.02 -13.93 8.33
C CYS A 35 4.34 -14.51 7.08
N THR A 36 3.61 -13.67 6.37
CA THR A 36 3.02 -13.98 5.06
C THR A 36 3.70 -13.12 4.01
N LEU A 37 4.21 -13.74 2.96
CA LEU A 37 4.77 -13.04 1.80
C LEU A 37 3.79 -13.14 0.63
N ARG A 38 3.34 -11.99 0.15
CA ARG A 38 2.43 -11.85 -1.00
C ARG A 38 3.18 -11.25 -2.17
N VAL A 39 2.76 -11.64 -3.37
CA VAL A 39 3.32 -11.15 -4.64
C VAL A 39 2.20 -10.56 -5.46
N ASP A 40 2.48 -9.43 -6.06
CA ASP A 40 1.62 -8.80 -7.05
C ASP A 40 2.24 -8.96 -8.44
N LEU A 41 1.45 -9.52 -9.36
CA LEU A 41 1.86 -9.77 -10.75
C LEU A 41 1.01 -8.91 -11.69
N PRO A 42 1.57 -8.49 -12.84
CA PRO A 42 0.84 -7.70 -13.81
C PRO A 42 -0.41 -8.43 -14.32
N ALA A 43 -1.45 -7.66 -14.60
CA ALA A 43 -2.71 -8.19 -15.14
C ALA A 43 -2.51 -8.96 -16.46
N SER A 44 -1.54 -8.55 -17.27
CA SER A 44 -1.18 -9.21 -18.53
C SER A 44 -0.66 -10.64 -18.32
N VAL A 45 0.13 -10.87 -17.27
CA VAL A 45 0.64 -12.21 -16.92
C VAL A 45 -0.51 -13.08 -16.39
N VAL A 46 -1.40 -12.51 -15.60
CA VAL A 46 -2.57 -13.21 -15.07
C VAL A 46 -3.56 -13.56 -16.18
N ALA A 47 -3.81 -12.65 -17.12
CA ALA A 47 -4.69 -12.88 -18.26
C ALA A 47 -4.15 -13.94 -19.24
N ALA A 48 -2.83 -13.94 -19.51
CA ALA A 48 -2.18 -14.93 -20.36
C ALA A 48 -2.22 -16.36 -19.78
N ALA A 49 -2.34 -16.48 -18.46
CA ALA A 49 -2.42 -17.77 -17.77
C ALA A 49 -3.85 -18.37 -17.72
N GLY A 50 -4.83 -17.73 -18.35
CA GLY A 50 -6.25 -18.14 -18.28
C GLY A 50 -6.86 -17.88 -16.90
N ALA A 51 -7.96 -18.57 -16.56
CA ALA A 51 -8.64 -18.45 -15.26
C ALA A 51 -7.86 -19.08 -14.09
N VAL A 52 -6.53 -18.92 -14.05
CA VAL A 52 -5.67 -19.44 -13.00
C VAL A 52 -5.85 -18.59 -11.74
N PRO A 53 -5.96 -19.21 -10.55
CA PRO A 53 -6.03 -18.49 -9.28
C PRO A 53 -4.82 -17.55 -9.16
N ARG A 54 -5.08 -16.30 -8.83
CA ARG A 54 -4.05 -15.27 -8.61
C ARG A 54 -3.00 -15.77 -7.64
N LEU A 55 -1.73 -15.57 -7.98
CA LEU A 55 -0.60 -15.81 -7.07
C LEU A 55 -0.59 -14.73 -5.97
N ASP A 56 -1.61 -14.73 -5.11
CA ASP A 56 -1.70 -13.76 -4.02
C ASP A 56 -0.66 -14.03 -2.92
N HIS A 57 -0.26 -15.29 -2.77
CA HIS A 57 0.64 -15.70 -1.69
C HIS A 57 1.84 -16.47 -2.24
N LEU A 58 3.03 -15.88 -2.17
CA LEU A 58 4.28 -16.59 -2.46
C LEU A 58 4.60 -17.58 -1.33
N ALA A 59 4.41 -17.13 -0.09
CA ALA A 59 4.51 -17.96 1.10
C ALA A 59 3.41 -17.55 2.10
N PRO A 60 2.33 -18.33 2.26
CA PRO A 60 1.23 -18.00 3.15
C PRO A 60 1.63 -17.99 4.62
N ILE A 61 2.56 -18.89 5.01
CA ILE A 61 3.17 -18.92 6.34
C ILE A 61 4.64 -19.30 6.16
N ALA A 62 5.53 -18.36 6.47
CA ALA A 62 6.98 -18.55 6.43
C ALA A 62 7.63 -18.09 7.74
N SER A 63 8.83 -18.57 8.03
CA SER A 63 9.66 -17.95 9.05
C SER A 63 10.21 -16.60 8.53
N VAL A 64 10.66 -15.76 9.43
CA VAL A 64 11.24 -14.45 9.03
C VAL A 64 12.47 -14.66 8.13
N GLU A 65 13.30 -15.64 8.47
CA GLU A 65 14.50 -15.99 7.70
C GLU A 65 14.18 -16.50 6.28
N GLN A 66 13.15 -17.37 6.17
CA GLN A 66 12.68 -17.84 4.87
C GLN A 66 12.12 -16.70 4.01
N ALA A 67 11.37 -15.79 4.62
CA ALA A 67 10.84 -14.63 3.91
C ALA A 67 11.97 -13.69 3.44
N ASP A 68 12.98 -13.44 4.29
CA ASP A 68 14.14 -12.63 3.93
C ASP A 68 14.96 -13.28 2.79
N ALA A 69 15.14 -14.61 2.84
CA ALA A 69 15.80 -15.35 1.76
C ALA A 69 15.02 -15.24 0.43
N LEU A 70 13.69 -15.38 0.47
CA LEU A 70 12.82 -15.20 -0.70
C LEU A 70 12.87 -13.77 -1.23
N ILE A 71 12.86 -12.76 -0.37
CA ILE A 71 12.98 -11.36 -0.76
C ILE A 71 14.32 -11.11 -1.45
N ARG A 72 15.43 -11.61 -0.90
CA ARG A 72 16.75 -11.48 -1.54
C ARG A 72 16.85 -12.21 -2.89
N THR A 73 16.14 -13.32 -3.05
CA THR A 73 16.06 -14.04 -4.34
C THR A 73 15.25 -13.24 -5.35
N CYS A 74 14.15 -12.63 -4.94
CA CYS A 74 13.28 -11.84 -5.81
C CYS A 74 13.85 -10.43 -6.10
N LEU A 75 14.54 -9.84 -5.13
CA LEU A 75 15.10 -8.47 -5.17
C LEU A 75 16.56 -8.52 -4.70
N PRO A 76 17.51 -8.87 -5.57
CA PRO A 76 18.93 -8.95 -5.21
C PRO A 76 19.44 -7.61 -4.67
N GLY A 77 20.20 -7.66 -3.57
CA GLY A 77 20.79 -6.48 -2.95
C GLY A 77 19.86 -5.73 -1.95
N VAL A 78 18.64 -6.21 -1.72
CA VAL A 78 17.74 -5.62 -0.73
C VAL A 78 17.87 -6.34 0.61
N ASP A 79 18.33 -5.60 1.62
CA ASP A 79 18.32 -6.04 3.01
C ASP A 79 17.44 -5.09 3.85
N LEU A 80 16.30 -5.60 4.31
CA LEU A 80 15.32 -4.80 5.06
C LEU A 80 15.88 -4.28 6.40
N GLN A 81 16.90 -4.93 6.94
CA GLN A 81 17.51 -4.55 8.21
C GLN A 81 18.53 -3.43 8.03
N ALA A 82 19.23 -3.41 6.89
CA ALA A 82 20.25 -2.41 6.56
C ALA A 82 19.66 -1.10 5.97
N LEU A 83 18.35 -1.05 5.68
CA LEU A 83 17.73 0.11 5.08
C LEU A 83 17.66 1.30 6.04
N ALA A 84 17.98 2.50 5.53
CA ALA A 84 17.82 3.75 6.26
C ALA A 84 16.33 4.18 6.26
N TRP A 85 15.65 3.89 7.35
CA TRP A 85 14.23 4.20 7.51
C TRP A 85 14.01 5.69 7.81
N ARG A 86 13.17 6.33 7.02
CA ARG A 86 12.75 7.71 7.20
C ARG A 86 11.32 7.76 7.72
N PRO A 87 11.05 8.47 8.84
CA PRO A 87 9.71 8.61 9.38
C PRO A 87 8.86 9.53 8.48
N LEU A 88 7.54 9.49 8.68
CA LEU A 88 6.60 10.44 8.09
C LEU A 88 6.75 11.83 8.73
N HIS A 89 6.08 12.83 8.11
CA HIS A 89 5.97 14.17 8.68
C HIS A 89 5.45 14.13 10.14
N PRO A 90 6.00 14.92 11.08
CA PRO A 90 5.60 14.89 12.50
C PRO A 90 4.09 15.05 12.74
N GLY A 91 3.41 15.82 11.90
CA GLY A 91 1.95 15.99 11.93
C GLY A 91 1.12 14.79 11.47
N ALA A 92 1.72 13.69 11.02
CA ALA A 92 1.00 12.54 10.47
C ALA A 92 0.05 11.89 11.49
N ALA A 93 0.47 11.79 12.77
CA ALA A 93 -0.33 11.25 13.85
C ALA A 93 -1.62 12.06 14.06
N TRP A 94 -1.49 13.36 14.16
CA TRP A 94 -2.60 14.30 14.33
C TRP A 94 -3.58 14.23 13.17
N ARG A 95 -3.08 14.25 11.94
CA ARG A 95 -3.89 14.18 10.72
C ARG A 95 -4.63 12.87 10.58
N ARG A 96 -3.98 11.76 10.96
CA ARG A 96 -4.65 10.46 11.01
C ARG A 96 -5.79 10.48 12.02
N TRP A 97 -5.55 11.03 13.22
CA TRP A 97 -6.57 11.17 14.26
C TRP A 97 -7.72 12.06 13.81
N GLN A 98 -7.45 13.24 13.25
CA GLN A 98 -8.49 14.12 12.69
C GLN A 98 -9.38 13.42 11.65
N ARG A 99 -8.80 12.54 10.82
CA ARG A 99 -9.57 11.75 9.87
C ARG A 99 -10.52 10.78 10.58
N THR A 100 -10.09 10.14 11.65
CA THR A 100 -10.92 9.27 12.48
C THR A 100 -11.99 10.08 13.21
N LEU A 101 -11.65 11.23 13.77
CA LEU A 101 -12.57 12.10 14.48
C LEU A 101 -13.74 12.57 13.62
N ARG A 102 -13.55 12.83 12.34
CA ARG A 102 -14.63 13.26 11.44
C ARG A 102 -15.83 12.31 11.44
N TRP A 103 -15.59 11.02 11.61
CA TRP A 103 -16.64 10.00 11.65
C TRP A 103 -17.01 9.60 13.08
N LEU A 104 -16.04 9.59 13.97
CA LEU A 104 -16.23 9.14 15.34
C LEU A 104 -16.99 10.17 16.19
N LEU A 105 -16.68 11.46 16.07
CA LEU A 105 -17.34 12.51 16.85
C LEU A 105 -18.85 12.59 16.64
N PRO A 106 -19.40 12.66 15.41
CA PRO A 106 -20.84 12.73 15.23
C PRO A 106 -21.54 11.46 15.74
N LEU A 107 -20.90 10.29 15.57
CA LEU A 107 -21.44 9.03 16.08
C LEU A 107 -21.51 9.01 17.61
N LEU A 108 -20.45 9.44 18.29
CA LEU A 108 -20.40 9.50 19.75
C LEU A 108 -21.36 10.56 20.30
N ALA A 109 -21.47 11.72 19.64
CA ALA A 109 -22.41 12.77 20.01
C ALA A 109 -23.85 12.29 19.88
N ALA A 110 -24.20 11.64 18.77
CA ALA A 110 -25.52 11.07 18.57
C ALA A 110 -25.86 10.01 19.65
N GLY A 111 -24.91 9.09 19.91
CA GLY A 111 -25.08 8.06 20.94
C GLY A 111 -25.30 8.66 22.34
N THR A 112 -24.56 9.72 22.68
CA THR A 112 -24.69 10.41 23.97
C THR A 112 -26.02 11.13 24.08
N LEU A 113 -26.46 11.85 23.04
CA LEU A 113 -27.76 12.54 23.01
C LEU A 113 -28.93 11.55 23.12
N LEU A 114 -28.84 10.41 22.42
CA LEU A 114 -29.86 9.36 22.52
C LEU A 114 -29.93 8.76 23.93
N ALA A 115 -28.77 8.52 24.55
CA ALA A 115 -28.72 7.97 25.91
C ALA A 115 -29.33 8.90 26.96
N TRP A 116 -29.34 10.21 26.71
CA TRP A 116 -29.93 11.20 27.61
C TRP A 116 -31.37 11.55 27.26
N GLY A 117 -31.76 11.44 26.00
CA GLY A 117 -33.06 11.87 25.48
C GLY A 117 -34.12 10.78 25.38
N LEU A 118 -33.79 9.50 25.43
CA LEU A 118 -34.74 8.41 25.30
C LEU A 118 -35.42 8.10 26.67
N PRO A 119 -36.73 8.25 26.78
CA PRO A 119 -37.46 7.83 27.95
C PRO A 119 -37.40 6.30 28.11
N GLY A 120 -37.20 5.83 29.34
CA GLY A 120 -37.09 4.38 29.64
C GLY A 120 -35.68 3.83 29.77
N LEU A 121 -34.63 4.62 29.48
CA LEU A 121 -33.26 4.25 29.80
C LEU A 121 -32.93 4.51 31.29
N PRO A 122 -32.03 3.72 31.91
CA PRO A 122 -31.53 3.98 33.26
C PRO A 122 -30.89 5.36 33.36
N ALA A 123 -31.02 6.01 34.51
CA ALA A 123 -30.49 7.37 34.73
C ALA A 123 -28.96 7.48 34.56
N ASP A 124 -28.25 6.38 34.72
CA ASP A 124 -26.81 6.27 34.58
C ASP A 124 -26.36 5.98 33.12
N ALA A 125 -27.29 5.73 32.19
CA ALA A 125 -26.97 5.45 30.80
C ALA A 125 -26.17 6.59 30.12
N GLY A 126 -26.55 7.84 30.34
CA GLY A 126 -25.87 9.02 29.80
C GLY A 126 -24.39 9.12 30.24
N PRO A 127 -24.12 9.15 31.56
CA PRO A 127 -22.74 9.13 32.08
C PRO A 127 -21.90 7.94 31.61
N VAL A 128 -22.46 6.73 31.52
CA VAL A 128 -21.78 5.54 31.04
C VAL A 128 -21.38 5.70 29.56
N VAL A 129 -22.29 6.14 28.70
CA VAL A 129 -22.01 6.37 27.27
C VAL A 129 -20.96 7.47 27.09
N LEU A 130 -21.00 8.53 27.90
CA LEU A 130 -19.99 9.59 27.87
C LEU A 130 -18.61 9.07 28.28
N GLY A 131 -18.52 8.27 29.34
CA GLY A 131 -17.29 7.64 29.76
C GLY A 131 -16.69 6.70 28.66
N LEU A 132 -17.54 5.87 28.06
CA LEU A 132 -17.14 5.00 26.95
C LEU A 132 -16.66 5.81 25.75
N SER A 133 -17.33 6.92 25.45
CA SER A 133 -16.95 7.83 24.37
C SER A 133 -15.55 8.43 24.60
N ALA A 134 -15.25 8.85 25.85
CA ALA A 134 -13.92 9.34 26.22
C ALA A 134 -12.84 8.27 26.07
N VAL A 135 -13.11 7.03 26.46
CA VAL A 135 -12.19 5.89 26.29
C VAL A 135 -11.94 5.62 24.79
N LEU A 136 -12.98 5.62 23.96
CA LEU A 136 -12.84 5.42 22.52
C LEU A 136 -12.03 6.54 21.83
N LEU A 137 -12.23 7.79 22.25
CA LEU A 137 -11.44 8.92 21.76
C LEU A 137 -9.97 8.77 22.17
N GLY A 138 -9.68 8.42 23.41
CA GLY A 138 -8.33 8.16 23.90
C GLY A 138 -7.65 7.00 23.16
N ALA A 139 -8.36 5.89 22.99
CA ALA A 139 -7.87 4.73 22.24
C ALA A 139 -7.59 5.07 20.76
N SER A 140 -8.45 5.86 20.12
CA SER A 140 -8.25 6.32 18.74
C SER A 140 -7.02 7.23 18.61
N ALA A 141 -6.79 8.12 19.56
CA ALA A 141 -5.60 8.98 19.59
C ALA A 141 -4.32 8.16 19.80
N TRP A 142 -4.34 7.22 20.74
CA TRP A 142 -3.25 6.29 20.97
C TRP A 142 -2.93 5.46 19.71
N HIS A 143 -3.95 4.91 19.07
CA HIS A 143 -3.80 4.14 17.84
C HIS A 143 -3.18 4.98 16.72
N ALA A 144 -3.61 6.24 16.54
CA ALA A 144 -3.06 7.14 15.54
C ALA A 144 -1.58 7.45 15.79
N ARG A 145 -1.18 7.68 17.05
CA ARG A 145 0.23 7.88 17.45
C ARG A 145 1.07 6.64 17.21
N ARG A 146 0.59 5.46 17.61
CA ARG A 146 1.30 4.19 17.40
C ARG A 146 1.47 3.86 15.93
N TRP A 147 0.46 4.16 15.12
CA TRP A 147 0.54 3.98 13.68
C TRP A 147 1.61 4.90 13.08
N ALA A 148 1.61 6.19 13.42
CA ALA A 148 2.58 7.14 12.88
C ALA A 148 4.03 6.80 13.31
N ALA A 149 4.23 6.35 14.55
CA ALA A 149 5.53 5.90 15.03
C ALA A 149 6.04 4.64 14.32
N GLY A 150 5.11 3.76 13.87
CA GLY A 150 5.46 2.54 13.11
C GLY A 150 5.59 2.75 11.61
N ALA A 151 5.01 3.83 11.08
CA ALA A 151 4.98 4.14 9.66
C ALA A 151 6.29 4.82 9.22
N ALA A 152 6.96 4.23 8.25
CA ALA A 152 8.22 4.75 7.72
C ALA A 152 8.43 4.25 6.28
N TYR A 153 9.22 4.98 5.51
CA TYR A 153 9.65 4.55 4.20
C TYR A 153 11.18 4.46 4.14
N ALA A 154 11.69 3.65 3.25
CA ALA A 154 13.11 3.51 3.02
C ALA A 154 13.40 3.37 1.53
N GLN A 155 14.56 3.84 1.12
CA GLN A 155 15.07 3.73 -0.23
C GLN A 155 16.25 2.77 -0.22
N GLY A 156 16.15 1.70 -1.00
CA GLY A 156 17.23 0.75 -1.21
C GLY A 156 17.78 0.82 -2.64
N PRO A 157 18.71 -0.07 -3.00
CA PRO A 157 19.20 -0.21 -4.36
C PRO A 157 18.06 -0.66 -5.30
N GLY A 158 17.51 0.27 -6.09
CA GLY A 158 16.44 -0.01 -7.05
C GLY A 158 15.08 -0.40 -6.44
N VAL A 159 14.86 -0.15 -5.14
CA VAL A 159 13.61 -0.48 -4.46
C VAL A 159 13.17 0.65 -3.52
N LEU A 160 11.88 0.93 -3.53
CA LEU A 160 11.22 1.75 -2.51
C LEU A 160 10.44 0.82 -1.57
N VAL A 161 10.68 0.98 -0.27
CA VAL A 161 10.00 0.17 0.76
C VAL A 161 9.15 1.08 1.62
N TRP A 162 7.90 0.69 1.82
CA TRP A 162 6.97 1.34 2.71
C TRP A 162 6.55 0.42 3.84
N ARG A 163 6.66 0.87 5.08
CA ARG A 163 6.25 0.14 6.28
C ARG A 163 5.10 0.87 6.96
N SER A 164 4.04 0.15 7.31
CA SER A 164 2.91 0.70 8.04
C SER A 164 2.19 -0.36 8.88
N GLY A 165 1.29 0.10 9.75
CA GLY A 165 0.43 -0.76 10.56
C GLY A 165 0.82 -0.80 12.04
N VAL A 166 -0.18 -1.04 12.91
CA VAL A 166 -0.01 -1.20 14.37
C VAL A 166 -0.07 -2.67 14.74
N PHE A 167 -1.24 -3.27 14.53
CA PHE A 167 -1.52 -4.67 14.84
C PHE A 167 -1.02 -5.59 13.73
N THR A 168 -1.34 -5.26 12.48
CA THR A 168 -0.79 -5.91 11.30
C THR A 168 0.28 -5.00 10.70
N ARG A 169 1.54 -5.35 10.86
CA ARG A 169 2.64 -4.66 10.19
C ARG A 169 2.75 -5.15 8.76
N ARG A 170 2.81 -4.20 7.85
CA ARG A 170 2.92 -4.45 6.43
C ARG A 170 4.12 -3.70 5.87
N TRP A 171 4.96 -4.41 5.12
CA TRP A 171 6.03 -3.84 4.31
C TRP A 171 5.67 -4.05 2.85
N VAL A 172 5.63 -2.98 2.10
CA VAL A 172 5.39 -2.98 0.65
C VAL A 172 6.70 -2.64 -0.02
N LEU A 173 7.25 -3.58 -0.78
CA LEU A 173 8.48 -3.43 -1.54
C LEU A 173 8.11 -3.21 -3.00
N LEU A 174 8.47 -2.06 -3.55
CA LEU A 174 8.22 -1.66 -4.93
C LEU A 174 9.56 -1.55 -5.66
N PRO A 175 9.86 -2.43 -6.63
CA PRO A 175 10.99 -2.23 -7.53
C PRO A 175 10.80 -0.95 -8.33
N GLU A 176 11.73 -0.01 -8.26
CA GLU A 176 11.58 1.33 -8.84
C GLU A 176 11.33 1.29 -10.35
N GLY A 177 11.97 0.37 -11.06
CA GLY A 177 11.78 0.20 -12.49
C GLY A 177 10.47 -0.44 -12.92
N ARG A 178 9.65 -0.91 -12.00
CA ARG A 178 8.32 -1.47 -12.27
C ARG A 178 7.18 -0.49 -12.00
N CYS A 179 7.51 0.73 -11.60
CA CYS A 179 6.53 1.77 -11.36
C CYS A 179 6.02 2.31 -12.69
N GLN A 180 4.72 2.13 -12.98
CA GLN A 180 4.11 2.59 -14.24
C GLN A 180 3.59 4.01 -14.13
N ALA A 181 3.00 4.37 -13.00
CA ALA A 181 2.51 5.71 -12.74
C ALA A 181 2.79 6.14 -11.29
N VAL A 182 3.18 7.39 -11.13
CA VAL A 182 3.38 8.02 -9.82
C VAL A 182 2.44 9.20 -9.70
N LEU A 183 1.47 9.07 -8.80
CA LEU A 183 0.49 10.10 -8.53
C LEU A 183 0.86 10.84 -7.24
N LEU A 184 1.09 12.14 -7.35
CA LEU A 184 1.26 13.02 -6.20
C LEU A 184 -0.05 13.76 -5.94
N ARG A 185 -0.69 13.48 -4.80
CA ARG A 185 -1.93 14.15 -4.39
C ARG A 185 -1.66 15.14 -3.27
N ARG A 186 -2.25 16.32 -3.38
CA ARG A 186 -2.18 17.38 -2.36
C ARG A 186 -3.58 17.94 -2.13
N SER A 187 -4.12 17.71 -0.95
CA SER A 187 -5.35 18.40 -0.53
C SER A 187 -5.04 19.85 -0.10
N PRO A 188 -6.03 20.74 -0.01
CA PRO A 188 -5.81 22.08 0.55
C PRO A 188 -5.18 22.06 1.95
N ALA A 189 -5.57 21.09 2.77
CA ALA A 189 -4.97 20.90 4.10
C ALA A 189 -3.52 20.40 4.02
N ASP A 190 -3.17 19.60 3.00
CA ASP A 190 -1.80 19.14 2.79
C ASP A 190 -0.90 20.30 2.36
N ARG A 191 -1.38 21.18 1.48
CA ARG A 191 -0.65 22.37 1.05
C ARG A 191 -0.31 23.30 2.22
N ARG A 192 -1.28 23.54 3.14
CA ARG A 192 -1.04 24.35 4.34
C ARG A 192 0.01 23.77 5.29
N ALA A 193 0.14 22.46 5.30
CA ALA A 193 1.08 21.77 6.20
C ALA A 193 2.36 21.28 5.50
N GLY A 194 2.62 21.72 4.26
CA GLY A 194 3.82 21.31 3.52
C GLY A 194 3.94 19.80 3.32
N THR A 195 2.81 19.09 3.18
CA THR A 195 2.80 17.65 3.01
C THR A 195 2.16 17.22 1.71
N ALA A 196 2.52 16.03 1.24
CA ALA A 196 1.93 15.41 0.05
C ALA A 196 1.70 13.91 0.28
N ARG A 197 0.83 13.32 -0.52
CA ARG A 197 0.57 11.89 -0.57
C ARG A 197 1.13 11.33 -1.87
N LEU A 198 1.97 10.33 -1.77
CA LEU A 198 2.54 9.61 -2.90
C LEU A 198 1.77 8.30 -3.09
N CYS A 199 1.12 8.16 -4.23
CA CYS A 199 0.49 6.91 -4.64
C CYS A 199 1.19 6.39 -5.88
N THR A 200 1.44 5.10 -5.94
CA THR A 200 1.91 4.46 -7.16
C THR A 200 0.80 3.56 -7.67
N ASP A 201 0.52 3.68 -8.96
CA ASP A 201 -0.37 2.77 -9.65
C ASP A 201 0.48 1.67 -10.28
N ALA A 202 0.21 0.43 -9.91
CA ALA A 202 0.64 -0.74 -10.64
C ALA A 202 -0.64 -1.31 -11.26
N GLN A 203 -0.57 -1.75 -12.50
CA GLN A 203 -1.71 -2.39 -13.20
C GLN A 203 -2.08 -3.76 -12.58
N SER A 204 -1.96 -3.88 -11.28
CA SER A 204 -2.34 -5.09 -10.58
C SER A 204 -3.86 -5.13 -10.44
N VAL A 205 -4.44 -6.28 -10.76
CA VAL A 205 -5.88 -6.57 -10.68
C VAL A 205 -6.41 -6.53 -9.24
N GLY A 206 -5.54 -6.29 -8.25
CA GLY A 206 -5.87 -6.23 -6.83
C GLY A 206 -5.76 -4.82 -6.27
N LEU A 207 -6.88 -4.12 -6.10
CA LEU A 207 -7.02 -2.80 -5.44
C LEU A 207 -6.37 -2.69 -4.04
N VAL A 208 -5.94 -3.80 -3.45
CA VAL A 208 -5.52 -3.88 -2.03
C VAL A 208 -4.05 -3.56 -1.82
N LEU A 209 -3.24 -3.54 -2.88
CA LEU A 209 -1.78 -3.51 -2.74
C LEU A 209 -1.10 -2.24 -3.27
N ALA A 210 -1.86 -1.19 -3.64
CA ALA A 210 -1.28 0.07 -4.07
C ALA A 210 -0.32 0.63 -3.00
N LEU A 211 0.88 1.03 -3.42
CA LEU A 211 1.79 1.75 -2.52
C LEU A 211 1.21 3.14 -2.31
N ASP A 212 0.83 3.42 -1.09
CA ASP A 212 0.22 4.67 -0.69
C ASP A 212 0.92 5.20 0.56
N ILE A 213 1.76 6.19 0.36
CA ILE A 213 2.51 6.85 1.43
C ILE A 213 1.85 8.20 1.71
N PRO A 214 1.05 8.31 2.77
CA PRO A 214 0.41 9.56 3.13
C PRO A 214 1.36 10.48 3.92
N TRP A 215 1.10 11.77 3.88
CA TRP A 215 1.76 12.78 4.74
C TRP A 215 3.29 12.77 4.71
N LEU A 216 3.87 12.60 3.54
CA LEU A 216 5.29 12.86 3.29
C LEU A 216 5.54 14.37 3.35
N ALA A 217 6.73 14.79 3.78
CA ALA A 217 7.18 16.14 3.53
C ALA A 217 7.17 16.41 2.01
N GLU A 218 6.75 17.59 1.58
CA GLU A 218 6.59 17.89 0.16
C GLU A 218 7.88 17.72 -0.63
N ALA A 219 9.01 18.15 -0.06
CA ALA A 219 10.33 17.98 -0.66
C ALA A 219 10.67 16.51 -0.89
N ASP A 220 10.43 15.65 0.12
CA ASP A 220 10.68 14.20 0.02
C ASP A 220 9.77 13.54 -1.02
N ALA A 221 8.49 13.93 -1.06
CA ALA A 221 7.54 13.41 -2.03
C ALA A 221 7.92 13.75 -3.47
N LEU A 222 8.42 14.97 -3.72
CA LEU A 222 8.92 15.41 -5.02
C LEU A 222 10.21 14.68 -5.41
N ALA A 223 11.14 14.50 -4.47
CA ALA A 223 12.37 13.74 -4.68
C ALA A 223 12.08 12.28 -5.03
N LEU A 224 11.17 11.63 -4.29
CA LEU A 224 10.74 10.25 -4.55
C LEU A 224 10.08 10.12 -5.92
N ARG A 225 9.16 11.04 -6.27
CA ARG A 225 8.53 11.06 -7.59
C ARG A 225 9.58 11.14 -8.71
N GLY A 226 10.52 12.08 -8.59
CA GLY A 226 11.59 12.25 -9.58
C GLY A 226 12.49 11.03 -9.71
N ARG A 227 12.78 10.34 -8.62
CA ARG A 227 13.56 9.11 -8.60
C ARG A 227 12.81 7.97 -9.29
N LEU A 228 11.56 7.71 -8.90
CA LEU A 228 10.72 6.67 -9.49
C LEU A 228 10.52 6.89 -11.00
N TRP A 229 10.27 8.13 -11.40
CA TRP A 229 10.12 8.49 -12.81
C TRP A 229 11.37 8.20 -13.63
N ARG A 230 12.55 8.57 -13.13
CA ARG A 230 13.82 8.27 -13.80
C ARG A 230 14.08 6.77 -13.91
N ALA A 231 13.81 6.01 -12.86
CA ALA A 231 13.99 4.57 -12.85
C ALA A 231 13.06 3.85 -13.84
N SER A 232 11.81 4.30 -13.96
CA SER A 232 10.84 3.73 -14.90
C SER A 232 11.18 4.07 -16.37
N ALA A 233 11.70 5.28 -16.63
CA ALA A 233 12.08 5.70 -17.98
C ALA A 233 13.25 4.90 -18.55
N VAL A 234 14.15 4.40 -17.71
CA VAL A 234 15.29 3.54 -18.14
C VAL A 234 14.83 2.16 -18.59
N LEU A 235 13.75 1.64 -18.03
CA LEU A 235 13.27 0.28 -18.30
C LEU A 235 12.10 0.23 -19.30
N SER A 236 11.47 1.36 -19.61
CA SER A 236 10.48 1.42 -20.70
C SER A 236 11.19 1.37 -22.05
N PRO A 237 10.93 0.37 -22.91
CA PRO A 237 11.37 0.44 -24.29
C PRO A 237 10.82 1.73 -24.89
N ARG A 238 11.69 2.52 -25.49
CA ARG A 238 11.32 3.76 -26.18
C ARG A 238 10.16 3.44 -27.12
N ALA A 239 8.97 4.00 -26.86
CA ALA A 239 7.86 3.87 -27.79
C ALA A 239 8.37 4.29 -29.18
N PRO A 240 8.10 3.53 -30.27
CA PRO A 240 8.52 3.92 -31.59
C PRO A 240 7.99 5.33 -31.87
N SER A 241 8.90 6.20 -32.34
CA SER A 241 8.57 7.58 -32.67
C SER A 241 7.37 7.59 -33.62
N PRO A 242 6.40 8.50 -33.49
CA PRO A 242 5.18 8.53 -34.34
C PRO A 242 5.49 8.67 -35.85
N GLU A 243 6.74 8.96 -36.21
CA GLU A 243 7.21 9.02 -37.59
C GLU A 243 7.35 7.67 -38.30
N SER A 244 7.27 6.52 -37.59
CA SER A 244 7.40 5.20 -38.19
C SER A 244 6.07 4.50 -38.51
N GLN A 245 4.94 5.18 -38.43
CA GLN A 245 3.70 4.68 -39.00
C GLN A 245 3.79 4.87 -40.52
N PRO A 246 3.84 3.80 -41.34
CA PRO A 246 3.75 3.95 -42.78
C PRO A 246 2.39 4.63 -43.06
N THR A 247 2.46 5.82 -43.66
CA THR A 247 1.30 6.54 -44.17
C THR A 247 0.47 5.54 -44.95
N ALA A 248 -0.73 5.21 -44.46
CA ALA A 248 -1.68 4.39 -45.19
C ALA A 248 -1.97 5.10 -46.52
N ALA A 249 -1.16 4.75 -47.53
CA ALA A 249 -1.30 5.24 -48.87
C ALA A 249 -2.71 4.99 -49.33
N ALA A 250 -3.38 6.06 -49.66
CA ALA A 250 -4.71 6.16 -50.21
C ALA A 250 -5.05 4.96 -51.10
N ARG A 251 -5.98 4.10 -50.69
CA ARG A 251 -6.72 3.23 -51.58
C ARG A 251 -7.60 4.15 -52.44
N ARG A 252 -7.14 4.42 -53.69
CA ARG A 252 -8.00 4.96 -54.75
C ARG A 252 -9.13 3.96 -55.00
N PRO A 253 -10.38 4.41 -55.03
CA PRO A 253 -11.48 3.59 -55.51
C PRO A 253 -11.26 3.38 -57.05
N ALA A 254 -11.47 2.17 -57.51
CA ALA A 254 -11.51 1.85 -58.95
C ALA A 254 -12.71 2.53 -59.59
N PRO A 255 -12.58 3.09 -60.80
CA PRO A 255 -13.68 3.63 -61.56
C PRO A 255 -14.64 2.53 -62.09
N PRO A 256 -15.88 2.90 -62.43
CA PRO A 256 -16.96 1.98 -62.79
C PRO A 256 -16.73 1.18 -64.08
#